data_b76553afeb304edc698844755733a0bd
#
_entry.id   b76553afeb304edc698844755733a0bd
#
_cell.length_a   1.000
_cell.length_b   1.000
_cell.length_c   1.000
_cell.angle_alpha   90.00
_cell.angle_beta   90.00
_cell.angle_gamma   90.00
#
_symmetry.space_group_name_H-M   'P 1'
#
loop_
_entity.id
_entity.type
_entity.pdbx_description
1 polymer ?
#
loop_
_entity_poly.entity_id
_entity_poly.type
_entity_poly.pdbx_seq_one_letter_code
_entity_poly.pdbx_strand_id
1 'polypeptide(L)'
;HAAMYAQGSMDAAAALWDNIRLSDVVSEESLAIADDAENIFDHPEKLLEFITRYAQKKGVDVSPLMDILHKLIDEDKIRRSGVHLGIVTTRFPSLAMVEKRLEEMETGSLIDWLMASASCFPIFPMKQVGGDRYIDGGFCDNTPVEMAVRSGARDIVAIDIGKHRSHTQYDRRPNITYIRTSQPLGGLLTLDSALSARNRILGYNDVMRAFGRMRGVSYSFDVVDAQALYARAQDYVIHLTQLETSMCHSNALTRTREIGAPFFSLLEEDLPEKADCIDYLLRGCELCAQIAEVNPAQVMTFATLRDELHARLPLEKAESMLGSLLGGRVGVLFAKPQIDRKLVISCLYHLLLREGSFSPLALRTLSAFPREMLCALTLKEIL
;
A
#
# COMPACT_ATOMS: atom_id res chain seq x y z
N HIS A 1 11.89 -6.17 -14.35
CA HIS A 1 12.77 -5.61 -13.31
C HIS A 1 13.96 -6.52 -13.04
N ALA A 2 13.77 -7.82 -12.77
CA ALA A 2 14.86 -8.74 -12.45
C ALA A 2 15.92 -8.81 -13.55
N ALA A 3 15.51 -8.86 -14.83
CA ALA A 3 16.42 -8.83 -15.97
C ALA A 3 17.21 -7.50 -16.05
N MET A 4 16.53 -6.36 -15.82
CA MET A 4 17.20 -5.05 -15.79
C MET A 4 18.21 -4.95 -14.63
N TYR A 5 17.88 -5.50 -13.47
CA TYR A 5 18.80 -5.62 -12.35
C TYR A 5 20.03 -6.47 -12.71
N ALA A 6 19.80 -7.66 -13.29
CA ALA A 6 20.85 -8.60 -13.64
C ALA A 6 21.85 -8.01 -14.65
N GLN A 7 21.40 -7.19 -15.57
CA GLN A 7 22.29 -6.51 -16.52
C GLN A 7 22.86 -5.16 -16.01
N GLY A 8 22.52 -4.74 -14.78
CA GLY A 8 23.02 -3.51 -14.18
C GLY A 8 22.47 -2.22 -14.81
N SER A 9 21.21 -2.21 -15.25
CA SER A 9 20.58 -1.08 -15.95
C SER A 9 19.31 -0.60 -15.22
N MET A 10 19.37 -0.49 -13.89
CA MET A 10 18.22 -0.02 -13.07
C MET A 10 17.84 1.44 -13.35
N ASP A 11 18.82 2.29 -13.71
CA ASP A 11 18.53 3.68 -14.11
C ASP A 11 17.70 3.76 -15.39
N ALA A 12 17.99 2.87 -16.36
CA ALA A 12 17.19 2.76 -17.59
C ALA A 12 15.78 2.21 -17.28
N ALA A 13 15.63 1.31 -16.31
CA ALA A 13 14.34 0.85 -15.85
C ALA A 13 13.54 1.99 -15.19
N ALA A 14 14.16 2.79 -14.34
CA ALA A 14 13.52 3.95 -13.73
C ALA A 14 13.08 4.97 -14.79
N ALA A 15 13.95 5.30 -15.75
CA ALA A 15 13.63 6.22 -16.85
C ALA A 15 12.48 5.69 -17.73
N LEU A 16 12.39 4.38 -17.95
CA LEU A 16 11.27 3.76 -18.65
C LEU A 16 9.96 4.02 -17.88
N TRP A 17 9.91 3.71 -16.61
CA TRP A 17 8.71 3.89 -15.78
C TRP A 17 8.29 5.36 -15.60
N ASP A 18 9.23 6.30 -15.60
CA ASP A 18 8.93 7.74 -15.52
C ASP A 18 8.28 8.27 -16.81
N ASN A 19 8.37 7.53 -17.94
CA ASN A 19 7.89 7.99 -19.24
C ASN A 19 6.90 7.01 -19.93
N ILE A 20 6.68 5.82 -19.37
CA ILE A 20 5.85 4.78 -20.00
C ILE A 20 4.39 5.23 -20.12
N ARG A 21 3.80 4.90 -21.27
CA ARG A 21 2.38 5.11 -21.57
C ARG A 21 1.75 3.79 -22.02
N LEU A 22 0.45 3.70 -21.98
CA LEU A 22 -0.26 2.51 -22.45
C LEU A 22 0.02 2.22 -23.94
N SER A 23 0.20 3.27 -24.78
CA SER A 23 0.60 3.14 -26.17
C SER A 23 2.00 2.55 -26.39
N ASP A 24 2.85 2.54 -25.36
CA ASP A 24 4.17 1.90 -25.43
C ASP A 24 4.10 0.39 -25.14
N VAL A 25 2.96 -0.08 -24.62
CA VAL A 25 2.72 -1.48 -24.23
C VAL A 25 1.80 -2.18 -25.21
N VAL A 26 0.77 -1.48 -25.69
CA VAL A 26 -0.21 -2.03 -26.64
C VAL A 26 -0.30 -1.15 -27.89
N SER A 27 -0.67 -1.74 -29.04
CA SER A 27 -0.87 -0.97 -30.27
C SER A 27 -2.02 0.02 -30.13
N GLU A 28 -2.00 1.11 -30.91
CA GLU A 28 -3.06 2.13 -30.90
C GLU A 28 -4.46 1.55 -31.15
N GLU A 29 -4.56 0.54 -32.01
CA GLU A 29 -5.81 -0.16 -32.31
C GLU A 29 -6.34 -0.97 -31.11
N SER A 30 -5.48 -1.29 -30.17
CA SER A 30 -5.78 -2.08 -28.96
C SER A 30 -6.06 -1.23 -27.72
N LEU A 31 -5.81 0.09 -27.77
CA LEU A 31 -5.99 0.98 -26.59
C LEU A 31 -7.40 0.92 -26.01
N ALA A 32 -8.43 0.99 -26.87
CA ALA A 32 -9.82 0.93 -26.41
C ALA A 32 -10.20 -0.40 -25.74
N ILE A 33 -9.51 -1.51 -26.10
CA ILE A 33 -9.72 -2.82 -25.48
C ILE A 33 -9.03 -2.87 -24.12
N ALA A 34 -7.86 -2.25 -24.00
CA ALA A 34 -7.08 -2.20 -22.78
C ALA A 34 -7.77 -1.31 -21.71
N ASP A 35 -8.38 -0.20 -22.11
CA ASP A 35 -9.18 0.66 -21.22
C ASP A 35 -10.39 -0.08 -20.64
N ASP A 36 -11.10 -0.90 -21.45
CA ASP A 36 -12.21 -1.73 -20.99
C ASP A 36 -11.74 -2.83 -20.00
N ALA A 37 -10.47 -3.21 -20.06
CA ALA A 37 -9.89 -4.29 -19.26
C ALA A 37 -9.49 -3.89 -17.84
N GLU A 38 -9.35 -2.60 -17.55
CA GLU A 38 -8.78 -2.09 -16.30
C GLU A 38 -9.49 -2.61 -15.04
N ASN A 39 -10.80 -2.89 -15.14
CA ASN A 39 -11.62 -3.31 -14.00
C ASN A 39 -12.10 -4.78 -14.06
N ILE A 40 -11.61 -5.58 -15.02
CA ILE A 40 -12.16 -6.93 -15.24
C ILE A 40 -11.94 -7.86 -14.05
N PHE A 41 -10.76 -7.78 -13.40
CA PHE A 41 -10.46 -8.63 -12.25
C PHE A 41 -11.28 -8.28 -11.00
N ASP A 42 -11.73 -7.03 -10.91
CA ASP A 42 -12.61 -6.57 -9.83
C ASP A 42 -14.09 -6.87 -10.13
N HIS A 43 -14.43 -7.26 -11.38
CA HIS A 43 -15.79 -7.53 -11.87
C HIS A 43 -15.85 -8.88 -12.62
N PRO A 44 -15.81 -10.03 -11.90
CA PRO A 44 -15.83 -11.36 -12.52
C PRO A 44 -17.00 -11.60 -13.47
N GLU A 45 -18.13 -10.94 -13.24
CA GLU A 45 -19.32 -11.00 -14.10
C GLU A 45 -19.08 -10.43 -15.51
N LYS A 46 -18.14 -9.51 -15.67
CA LYS A 46 -17.78 -8.90 -16.96
C LYS A 46 -16.70 -9.70 -17.71
N LEU A 47 -16.04 -10.61 -17.02
CA LEU A 47 -14.92 -11.39 -17.59
C LEU A 47 -15.36 -12.21 -18.81
N LEU A 48 -16.51 -12.87 -18.75
CA LEU A 48 -17.02 -13.71 -19.84
C LEU A 48 -17.40 -12.87 -21.09
N GLU A 49 -18.02 -11.72 -20.88
CA GLU A 49 -18.37 -10.79 -21.95
C GLU A 49 -17.09 -10.24 -22.61
N PHE A 50 -16.10 -9.87 -21.81
CA PHE A 50 -14.80 -9.41 -22.29
C PHE A 50 -14.10 -10.50 -23.09
N ILE A 51 -13.99 -11.74 -22.59
CA ILE A 51 -13.37 -12.87 -23.28
C ILE A 51 -14.04 -13.09 -24.65
N THR A 52 -15.38 -13.01 -24.69
CA THR A 52 -16.14 -13.21 -25.94
C THR A 52 -15.84 -12.12 -26.95
N ARG A 53 -15.83 -10.86 -26.53
CA ARG A 53 -15.51 -9.70 -27.37
C ARG A 53 -14.05 -9.73 -27.84
N TYR A 54 -13.17 -10.10 -26.93
CA TYR A 54 -11.73 -10.23 -27.16
C TYR A 54 -11.39 -11.34 -28.15
N ALA A 55 -12.00 -12.52 -28.03
CA ALA A 55 -11.79 -13.63 -28.96
C ALA A 55 -12.18 -13.28 -30.39
N GLN A 56 -13.22 -12.44 -30.57
CA GLN A 56 -13.62 -11.95 -31.89
C GLN A 56 -12.60 -10.98 -32.52
N LYS A 57 -11.83 -10.24 -31.71
CA LYS A 57 -10.82 -9.25 -32.17
C LYS A 57 -9.38 -9.76 -32.19
N LYS A 58 -9.12 -11.06 -31.95
CA LYS A 58 -7.79 -11.70 -31.89
C LYS A 58 -6.87 -11.23 -30.75
N GLY A 59 -7.42 -10.54 -29.75
CA GLY A 59 -6.66 -10.09 -28.59
C GLY A 59 -6.04 -8.69 -28.73
N VAL A 60 -5.40 -8.24 -27.65
CA VAL A 60 -4.61 -7.00 -27.63
C VAL A 60 -3.27 -7.25 -28.32
N ASP A 61 -2.87 -6.39 -29.22
CA ASP A 61 -1.55 -6.46 -29.83
C ASP A 61 -0.51 -5.81 -28.89
N VAL A 62 0.42 -6.62 -28.39
CA VAL A 62 1.49 -6.25 -27.48
C VAL A 62 2.86 -6.09 -28.17
N SER A 63 2.85 -5.92 -29.50
CA SER A 63 4.09 -5.72 -30.28
C SER A 63 4.94 -4.55 -29.76
N PRO A 64 4.37 -3.39 -29.33
CA PRO A 64 5.17 -2.32 -28.78
C PRO A 64 5.95 -2.74 -27.52
N LEU A 65 5.34 -3.52 -26.63
CA LEU A 65 6.04 -4.06 -25.45
C LEU A 65 7.19 -5.00 -25.86
N MET A 66 6.98 -5.85 -26.86
CA MET A 66 8.04 -6.70 -27.39
C MET A 66 9.22 -5.88 -27.92
N ASP A 67 8.95 -4.80 -28.64
CA ASP A 67 9.99 -3.91 -29.18
C ASP A 67 10.79 -3.22 -28.05
N ILE A 68 10.11 -2.82 -26.97
CA ILE A 68 10.78 -2.28 -25.79
C ILE A 68 11.68 -3.33 -25.15
N LEU A 69 11.21 -4.56 -24.97
CA LEU A 69 12.02 -5.62 -24.40
C LEU A 69 13.24 -5.93 -25.25
N HIS A 70 13.10 -6.00 -26.58
CA HIS A 70 14.23 -6.21 -27.51
C HIS A 70 15.25 -5.07 -27.45
N LYS A 71 14.82 -3.83 -27.20
CA LYS A 71 15.74 -2.68 -27.07
C LYS A 71 16.46 -2.64 -25.72
N LEU A 72 15.79 -3.07 -24.65
CA LEU A 72 16.29 -2.88 -23.29
C LEU A 72 17.00 -4.12 -22.71
N ILE A 73 16.66 -5.32 -23.15
CA ILE A 73 17.17 -6.57 -22.57
C ILE A 73 18.34 -7.10 -23.41
N ASP A 74 19.49 -7.20 -22.76
CA ASP A 74 20.71 -7.81 -23.29
C ASP A 74 20.91 -9.18 -22.62
N GLU A 75 20.43 -10.24 -23.25
CA GLU A 75 20.51 -11.60 -22.73
C GLU A 75 21.96 -12.03 -22.48
N ASP A 76 22.89 -11.70 -23.37
CA ASP A 76 24.30 -12.07 -23.23
C ASP A 76 24.93 -11.40 -22.01
N LYS A 77 24.59 -10.15 -21.76
CA LYS A 77 25.05 -9.43 -20.58
C LYS A 77 24.48 -10.04 -19.28
N ILE A 78 23.20 -10.41 -19.30
CA ILE A 78 22.56 -11.07 -18.16
C ILE A 78 23.22 -12.42 -17.87
N ARG A 79 23.43 -13.26 -18.89
CA ARG A 79 24.08 -14.57 -18.72
C ARG A 79 25.51 -14.45 -18.17
N ARG A 80 26.23 -13.38 -18.51
CA ARG A 80 27.58 -13.11 -17.99
C ARG A 80 27.62 -12.41 -16.65
N SER A 81 26.51 -11.92 -16.14
CA SER A 81 26.47 -11.13 -14.88
C SER A 81 26.74 -11.95 -13.62
N GLY A 82 26.56 -13.27 -13.68
CA GLY A 82 26.60 -14.15 -12.51
C GLY A 82 25.34 -14.06 -11.63
N VAL A 83 24.34 -13.28 -12.02
CA VAL A 83 23.05 -13.21 -11.33
C VAL A 83 22.17 -14.37 -11.79
N HIS A 84 21.65 -15.16 -10.85
CA HIS A 84 20.68 -16.21 -11.15
C HIS A 84 19.30 -15.58 -11.37
N LEU A 85 18.78 -15.66 -12.59
CA LEU A 85 17.46 -15.17 -12.93
C LEU A 85 16.47 -16.33 -13.03
N GLY A 86 15.33 -16.22 -12.35
CA GLY A 86 14.23 -17.17 -12.43
C GLY A 86 12.94 -16.48 -12.83
N ILE A 87 12.08 -17.18 -13.56
CA ILE A 87 10.78 -16.70 -14.05
C ILE A 87 9.72 -17.74 -13.72
N VAL A 88 8.54 -17.28 -13.27
CA VAL A 88 7.36 -18.12 -13.11
C VAL A 88 6.37 -17.78 -14.22
N THR A 89 5.76 -18.80 -14.80
CA THR A 89 4.66 -18.69 -15.76
C THR A 89 3.68 -19.84 -15.55
N THR A 90 2.49 -19.75 -16.12
CA THR A 90 1.44 -20.76 -16.00
C THR A 90 1.17 -21.40 -17.35
N ARG A 91 1.29 -22.72 -17.46
CA ARG A 91 1.00 -23.45 -18.71
C ARG A 91 -0.49 -23.53 -18.96
N PHE A 92 -0.93 -23.18 -20.14
CA PHE A 92 -2.33 -23.30 -20.57
C PHE A 92 -2.53 -24.51 -21.50
N PRO A 93 -3.61 -25.33 -21.37
CA PRO A 93 -4.78 -25.13 -20.49
C PRO A 93 -4.67 -25.82 -19.12
N SER A 94 -3.58 -26.51 -18.80
CA SER A 94 -3.44 -27.32 -17.58
C SER A 94 -3.40 -26.47 -16.28
N LEU A 95 -3.14 -25.18 -16.38
CA LEU A 95 -2.90 -24.25 -15.27
C LEU A 95 -1.77 -24.70 -14.33
N ALA A 96 -0.85 -25.49 -14.86
CA ALA A 96 0.33 -25.92 -14.12
C ALA A 96 1.35 -24.80 -14.03
N MET A 97 1.86 -24.54 -12.82
CA MET A 97 2.99 -23.63 -12.59
C MET A 97 4.23 -24.16 -13.29
N VAL A 98 4.93 -23.26 -13.97
CA VAL A 98 6.20 -23.54 -14.64
C VAL A 98 7.23 -22.53 -14.18
N GLU A 99 8.24 -23.01 -13.48
CA GLU A 99 9.41 -22.26 -13.10
C GLU A 99 10.51 -22.47 -14.15
N LYS A 100 11.15 -21.40 -14.58
CA LYS A 100 12.28 -21.41 -15.50
C LYS A 100 13.43 -20.59 -14.97
N ARG A 101 14.59 -21.23 -14.84
CA ARG A 101 15.83 -20.53 -14.55
C ARG A 101 16.54 -20.18 -15.86
N LEU A 102 17.31 -19.13 -15.85
CA LEU A 102 18.03 -18.65 -17.04
C LEU A 102 18.91 -19.75 -17.66
N GLU A 103 19.52 -20.60 -16.83
CA GLU A 103 20.39 -21.71 -17.25
C GLU A 103 19.61 -22.82 -17.98
N GLU A 104 18.29 -22.90 -17.76
CA GLU A 104 17.39 -23.87 -18.40
C GLU A 104 16.73 -23.33 -19.66
N MET A 105 16.97 -22.05 -19.99
CA MET A 105 16.44 -21.41 -21.18
C MET A 105 17.45 -21.53 -22.34
N GLU A 106 16.93 -21.85 -23.52
CA GLU A 106 17.72 -21.77 -24.74
C GLU A 106 18.26 -20.36 -24.96
N THR A 107 19.49 -20.24 -25.45
CA THR A 107 20.07 -18.92 -25.77
C THR A 107 19.20 -18.21 -26.80
N GLY A 108 18.87 -16.95 -26.56
CA GLY A 108 17.97 -16.15 -27.39
C GLY A 108 16.49 -16.24 -27.04
N SER A 109 16.10 -17.08 -26.04
CA SER A 109 14.69 -17.25 -25.64
C SER A 109 14.27 -16.47 -24.42
N LEU A 110 15.16 -15.71 -23.78
CA LEU A 110 14.85 -14.99 -22.53
C LEU A 110 13.66 -14.05 -22.67
N ILE A 111 13.59 -13.28 -23.77
CA ILE A 111 12.48 -12.35 -24.00
C ILE A 111 11.14 -13.08 -24.15
N ASP A 112 11.15 -14.26 -24.79
CA ASP A 112 9.93 -15.07 -24.91
C ASP A 112 9.43 -15.55 -23.53
N TRP A 113 10.32 -15.93 -22.63
CA TRP A 113 9.96 -16.32 -21.26
C TRP A 113 9.53 -15.13 -20.42
N LEU A 114 10.15 -13.95 -20.59
CA LEU A 114 9.70 -12.72 -19.95
C LEU A 114 8.27 -12.36 -20.37
N MET A 115 7.99 -12.47 -21.68
CA MET A 115 6.64 -12.26 -22.21
C MET A 115 5.65 -13.32 -21.73
N ALA A 116 6.05 -14.58 -21.62
CA ALA A 116 5.20 -15.63 -21.07
C ALA A 116 4.79 -15.33 -19.63
N SER A 117 5.74 -14.82 -18.82
CA SER A 117 5.49 -14.40 -17.43
C SER A 117 4.62 -13.14 -17.30
N ALA A 118 4.56 -12.31 -18.32
CA ALA A 118 3.79 -11.08 -18.38
C ALA A 118 2.48 -11.20 -19.20
N SER A 119 2.16 -12.39 -19.70
CA SER A 119 0.95 -12.64 -20.51
C SER A 119 -0.32 -12.72 -19.66
N CYS A 120 -0.75 -11.57 -19.14
CA CYS A 120 -1.92 -11.44 -18.26
C CYS A 120 -3.22 -11.70 -19.04
N PHE A 121 -3.47 -12.97 -19.35
CA PHE A 121 -4.67 -13.40 -20.06
C PHE A 121 -5.92 -13.17 -19.20
N PRO A 122 -7.05 -12.73 -19.75
CA PRO A 122 -7.36 -12.54 -21.18
C PRO A 122 -6.98 -11.16 -21.75
N ILE A 123 -6.40 -10.27 -20.98
CA ILE A 123 -6.05 -8.91 -21.43
C ILE A 123 -4.94 -9.01 -22.47
N PHE A 124 -3.83 -9.64 -22.12
CA PHE A 124 -2.74 -9.91 -23.05
C PHE A 124 -2.86 -11.31 -23.67
N PRO A 125 -2.40 -11.48 -24.92
CA PRO A 125 -2.43 -12.79 -25.57
C PRO A 125 -1.55 -13.80 -24.85
N MET A 126 -1.94 -15.07 -24.94
CA MET A 126 -1.08 -16.16 -24.47
C MET A 126 0.21 -16.19 -25.29
N LYS A 127 1.33 -16.36 -24.62
CA LYS A 127 2.63 -16.52 -25.29
C LYS A 127 2.88 -17.99 -25.64
N GLN A 128 3.28 -18.25 -26.86
CA GLN A 128 3.74 -19.57 -27.29
C GLN A 128 5.26 -19.68 -27.18
N VAL A 129 5.74 -20.71 -26.47
CA VAL A 129 7.16 -21.03 -26.33
C VAL A 129 7.32 -22.54 -26.48
N GLY A 130 8.17 -23.00 -27.40
CA GLY A 130 8.48 -24.41 -27.56
C GLY A 130 7.27 -25.32 -27.85
N GLY A 131 6.21 -24.80 -28.48
CA GLY A 131 4.99 -25.57 -28.81
C GLY A 131 3.90 -25.52 -27.73
N ASP A 132 4.20 -25.15 -26.51
CA ASP A 132 3.25 -24.93 -25.41
C ASP A 132 2.77 -23.47 -25.37
N ARG A 133 1.59 -23.25 -24.79
CA ARG A 133 1.04 -21.92 -24.53
C ARG A 133 1.14 -21.57 -23.07
N TYR A 134 1.47 -20.32 -22.77
CA TYR A 134 1.68 -19.84 -21.43
C TYR A 134 0.89 -18.55 -21.19
N ILE A 135 0.48 -18.37 -19.92
CA ILE A 135 -0.12 -17.16 -19.37
C ILE A 135 0.69 -16.69 -18.17
N ASP A 136 0.39 -15.51 -17.66
CA ASP A 136 1.09 -14.87 -16.55
C ASP A 136 1.33 -15.81 -15.35
N GLY A 137 2.51 -15.69 -14.76
CA GLY A 137 2.88 -16.46 -13.57
C GLY A 137 2.03 -16.13 -12.35
N GLY A 138 1.48 -14.92 -12.27
CA GLY A 138 0.61 -14.49 -11.18
C GLY A 138 -0.67 -15.30 -11.02
N PHE A 139 -1.06 -16.10 -12.01
CA PHE A 139 -2.14 -17.09 -11.87
C PHE A 139 -1.79 -18.23 -10.92
N CYS A 140 -0.51 -18.54 -10.72
CA CYS A 140 -0.04 -19.60 -9.84
C CYS A 140 0.72 -19.03 -8.64
N ASP A 141 1.71 -18.20 -8.88
CA ASP A 141 2.56 -17.60 -7.85
C ASP A 141 3.07 -16.23 -8.30
N ASN A 142 2.55 -15.18 -7.70
CA ASN A 142 2.91 -13.80 -8.01
C ASN A 142 4.17 -13.33 -7.26
N THR A 143 4.60 -14.06 -6.22
CA THR A 143 5.77 -13.72 -5.41
C THR A 143 6.54 -15.01 -5.08
N PRO A 144 7.39 -15.54 -5.99
CA PRO A 144 7.91 -16.90 -5.94
C PRO A 144 9.02 -17.09 -4.90
N VAL A 145 8.70 -16.90 -3.62
CA VAL A 145 9.60 -17.06 -2.47
C VAL A 145 10.11 -18.50 -2.39
N GLU A 146 9.24 -19.48 -2.67
CA GLU A 146 9.62 -20.89 -2.63
C GLU A 146 10.70 -21.24 -3.67
N MET A 147 10.63 -20.64 -4.85
CA MET A 147 11.66 -20.79 -5.88
C MET A 147 13.02 -20.27 -5.40
N ALA A 148 13.05 -19.11 -4.70
CA ALA A 148 14.27 -18.56 -4.12
C ALA A 148 14.84 -19.47 -3.02
N VAL A 149 13.99 -20.00 -2.14
CA VAL A 149 14.37 -20.96 -1.08
C VAL A 149 14.99 -22.21 -1.70
N ARG A 150 14.34 -22.83 -2.69
CA ARG A 150 14.86 -24.03 -3.38
C ARG A 150 16.15 -23.74 -4.16
N SER A 151 16.37 -22.51 -4.58
CA SER A 151 17.60 -22.08 -5.23
C SER A 151 18.76 -21.85 -4.24
N GLY A 152 18.53 -22.03 -2.93
CA GLY A 152 19.53 -21.92 -1.89
C GLY A 152 19.82 -20.50 -1.42
N ALA A 153 18.90 -19.55 -1.70
CA ALA A 153 19.01 -18.19 -1.17
C ALA A 153 18.97 -18.22 0.37
N ARG A 154 19.91 -17.52 1.02
CA ARG A 154 20.02 -17.46 2.48
C ARG A 154 19.15 -16.32 3.04
N ASP A 155 19.25 -15.16 2.44
CA ASP A 155 18.49 -13.98 2.78
C ASP A 155 17.59 -13.61 1.58
N ILE A 156 16.31 -13.42 1.84
CA ILE A 156 15.32 -13.20 0.79
C ILE A 156 14.60 -11.88 1.07
N VAL A 157 14.52 -11.03 0.06
CA VAL A 157 13.65 -9.87 0.04
C VAL A 157 12.50 -10.16 -0.93
N ALA A 158 11.30 -10.34 -0.39
CA ALA A 158 10.10 -10.59 -1.16
C ALA A 158 9.30 -9.29 -1.31
N ILE A 159 9.08 -8.84 -2.55
CA ILE A 159 8.28 -7.64 -2.85
C ILE A 159 6.93 -8.11 -3.39
N ASP A 160 5.88 -7.86 -2.62
CA ASP A 160 4.52 -8.24 -2.93
C ASP A 160 3.66 -6.99 -3.18
N ILE A 161 3.26 -6.79 -4.44
CA ILE A 161 2.37 -5.70 -4.87
C ILE A 161 0.91 -6.13 -4.95
N GLY A 162 0.59 -7.36 -4.55
CA GLY A 162 -0.77 -7.90 -4.58
C GLY A 162 -1.72 -7.24 -3.57
N LYS A 163 -3.01 -7.21 -3.91
CA LYS A 163 -4.07 -6.70 -3.01
C LYS A 163 -4.26 -7.61 -1.77
N HIS A 164 -3.98 -8.89 -1.89
CA HIS A 164 -4.16 -9.88 -0.84
C HIS A 164 -2.81 -10.43 -0.36
N ARG A 165 -2.72 -10.72 0.94
CA ARG A 165 -1.54 -11.36 1.51
C ARG A 165 -1.33 -12.74 0.89
N SER A 166 -0.21 -12.90 0.18
CA SER A 166 0.27 -14.19 -0.29
C SER A 166 1.40 -14.69 0.62
N HIS A 167 1.59 -16.01 0.65
CA HIS A 167 2.72 -16.65 1.32
C HIS A 167 2.91 -16.31 2.81
N THR A 168 1.81 -16.18 3.57
CA THR A 168 1.84 -15.84 5.02
C THR A 168 2.67 -16.81 5.87
N GLN A 169 2.93 -18.04 5.38
CA GLN A 169 3.83 -19.00 6.01
C GLN A 169 5.28 -18.52 6.13
N TYR A 170 5.67 -17.49 5.39
CA TYR A 170 7.01 -16.90 5.40
C TYR A 170 7.13 -15.62 6.24
N ASP A 171 6.02 -15.04 6.67
CA ASP A 171 5.98 -13.75 7.39
C ASP A 171 6.84 -13.74 8.68
N ARG A 172 7.08 -14.91 9.28
CA ARG A 172 7.83 -15.05 10.54
C ARG A 172 9.22 -15.65 10.38
N ARG A 173 9.69 -15.85 9.16
CA ARG A 173 11.05 -16.37 8.95
C ARG A 173 12.06 -15.23 9.03
N PRO A 174 13.05 -15.28 9.95
CA PRO A 174 13.97 -14.17 10.21
C PRO A 174 14.87 -13.81 9.01
N ASN A 175 15.02 -14.72 8.07
CA ASN A 175 15.81 -14.54 6.85
C ASN A 175 14.98 -14.11 5.63
N ILE A 176 13.68 -13.83 5.81
CA ILE A 176 12.81 -13.36 4.74
C ILE A 176 12.22 -12.00 5.13
N THR A 177 12.64 -10.95 4.44
CA THR A 177 12.05 -9.62 4.56
C THR A 177 10.93 -9.48 3.56
N TYR A 178 9.69 -9.41 4.04
CA TYR A 178 8.51 -9.28 3.22
C TYR A 178 8.12 -7.81 3.12
N ILE A 179 8.14 -7.25 1.91
CA ILE A 179 7.79 -5.85 1.63
C ILE A 179 6.47 -5.82 0.88
N ARG A 180 5.49 -5.15 1.45
CA ARG A 180 4.18 -4.92 0.83
C ARG A 180 3.95 -3.45 0.59
N THR A 181 3.09 -3.15 -0.38
CA THR A 181 2.75 -1.77 -0.66
C THR A 181 1.93 -1.19 0.50
N SER A 182 2.33 -0.02 0.96
CA SER A 182 1.62 0.71 2.02
C SER A 182 0.45 1.54 1.50
N GLN A 183 0.38 1.74 0.18
CA GLN A 183 -0.61 2.58 -0.48
C GLN A 183 -1.13 1.92 -1.77
N PRO A 184 -2.36 2.22 -2.20
CA PRO A 184 -2.85 1.78 -3.51
C PRO A 184 -1.96 2.28 -4.65
N LEU A 185 -1.58 1.38 -5.55
CA LEU A 185 -0.69 1.66 -6.68
C LEU A 185 -1.42 2.06 -7.97
N GLY A 186 -2.76 2.02 -7.99
CA GLY A 186 -3.58 2.21 -9.18
C GLY A 186 -4.00 0.89 -9.83
N GLY A 187 -4.62 0.96 -10.99
CA GLY A 187 -5.05 -0.20 -11.78
C GLY A 187 -3.88 -0.90 -12.50
N LEU A 188 -4.11 -2.12 -12.94
CA LEU A 188 -3.10 -2.95 -13.61
C LEU A 188 -2.55 -2.31 -14.89
N LEU A 189 -3.40 -1.63 -15.63
CA LEU A 189 -3.06 -0.98 -16.91
C LEU A 189 -3.01 0.55 -16.81
N THR A 190 -3.09 1.11 -15.62
CA THR A 190 -2.94 2.55 -15.40
C THR A 190 -1.46 2.94 -15.56
N LEU A 191 -1.03 3.09 -16.81
CA LEU A 191 0.32 3.51 -17.16
C LEU A 191 0.34 5.04 -17.34
N ASP A 192 0.45 5.73 -16.21
CA ASP A 192 0.56 7.19 -16.08
C ASP A 192 1.91 7.55 -15.46
N SER A 193 2.62 8.49 -16.04
CA SER A 193 3.98 8.86 -15.61
C SER A 193 4.00 9.47 -14.20
N ALA A 194 3.00 10.27 -13.83
CA ALA A 194 2.93 10.87 -12.51
C ALA A 194 2.62 9.81 -11.44
N LEU A 195 1.71 8.87 -11.75
CA LEU A 195 1.41 7.73 -10.90
C LEU A 195 2.63 6.82 -10.75
N SER A 196 3.35 6.53 -11.83
CA SER A 196 4.56 5.71 -11.82
C SER A 196 5.67 6.36 -10.99
N ALA A 197 5.90 7.67 -11.13
CA ALA A 197 6.86 8.41 -10.31
C ALA A 197 6.48 8.39 -8.82
N ARG A 198 5.21 8.60 -8.49
CA ARG A 198 4.69 8.46 -7.13
C ARG A 198 4.92 7.04 -6.58
N ASN A 199 4.57 6.01 -7.34
CA ASN A 199 4.69 4.63 -6.92
C ASN A 199 6.15 4.22 -6.69
N ARG A 200 7.09 4.74 -7.48
CA ARG A 200 8.53 4.54 -7.28
C ARG A 200 9.00 5.13 -5.95
N ILE A 201 8.53 6.32 -5.58
CA ILE A 201 8.84 6.94 -4.28
C ILE A 201 8.23 6.10 -3.14
N LEU A 202 6.98 5.68 -3.27
CA LEU A 202 6.33 4.82 -2.27
C LEU A 202 7.09 3.50 -2.08
N GLY A 203 7.48 2.83 -3.18
CA GLY A 203 8.26 1.60 -3.10
C GLY A 203 9.62 1.79 -2.42
N TYR A 204 10.30 2.91 -2.69
CA TYR A 204 11.52 3.27 -1.96
C TYR A 204 11.25 3.44 -0.46
N ASN A 205 10.20 4.17 -0.11
CA ASN A 205 9.82 4.40 1.28
C ASN A 205 9.43 3.09 1.98
N ASP A 206 8.70 2.18 1.32
CA ASP A 206 8.33 0.87 1.85
C ASP A 206 9.57 0.03 2.17
N VAL A 207 10.57 0.03 1.27
CA VAL A 207 11.86 -0.63 1.51
C VAL A 207 12.58 -0.02 2.71
N MET A 208 12.67 1.32 2.78
CA MET A 208 13.35 2.00 3.88
C MET A 208 12.71 1.70 5.25
N ARG A 209 11.38 1.57 5.30
CA ARG A 209 10.68 1.14 6.53
C ARG A 209 10.95 -0.33 6.86
N ALA A 210 10.88 -1.22 5.87
CA ALA A 210 11.14 -2.65 6.07
C ALA A 210 12.54 -2.94 6.61
N PHE A 211 13.53 -2.11 6.26
CA PHE A 211 14.89 -2.20 6.78
C PHE A 211 15.18 -1.29 7.99
N GLY A 212 14.14 -0.71 8.61
CA GLY A 212 14.24 0.10 9.82
C GLY A 212 15.01 1.43 9.65
N ARG A 213 15.12 1.92 8.39
CA ARG A 213 15.73 3.23 8.09
C ARG A 213 14.74 4.39 8.22
N MET A 214 13.46 4.09 8.13
CA MET A 214 12.34 4.99 8.39
C MET A 214 11.34 4.28 9.29
N ARG A 215 10.47 5.03 9.94
CA ARG A 215 9.38 4.51 10.78
C ARG A 215 8.03 4.77 10.15
N GLY A 216 6.98 4.16 10.70
CA GLY A 216 5.60 4.25 10.24
C GLY A 216 5.14 3.00 9.49
N VAL A 217 3.85 2.97 9.16
CA VAL A 217 3.16 1.85 8.47
C VAL A 217 2.69 2.28 7.09
N SER A 218 1.84 3.30 7.03
CA SER A 218 1.24 3.82 5.78
C SER A 218 1.91 5.09 5.27
N TYR A 219 2.64 5.78 6.14
CA TYR A 219 3.45 6.96 5.86
C TYR A 219 4.88 6.70 6.29
N SER A 220 5.81 7.55 5.88
CA SER A 220 7.22 7.37 6.19
C SER A 220 7.74 8.55 6.99
N PHE A 221 8.31 8.24 8.15
CA PHE A 221 8.84 9.23 9.07
C PHE A 221 10.35 9.07 9.22
N ASP A 222 11.06 10.20 9.04
CA ASP A 222 12.45 10.34 9.43
C ASP A 222 12.49 10.82 10.91
N VAL A 223 12.93 9.95 11.79
CA VAL A 223 12.97 10.21 13.23
C VAL A 223 14.35 10.78 13.60
N VAL A 224 14.51 12.09 13.43
CA VAL A 224 15.77 12.81 13.68
C VAL A 224 16.11 12.87 15.18
N ASP A 225 15.14 13.10 16.05
CA ASP A 225 15.29 13.15 17.51
C ASP A 225 14.43 12.08 18.18
N ALA A 226 14.96 10.87 18.20
CA ALA A 226 14.28 9.72 18.77
C ALA A 226 14.05 9.87 20.29
N GLN A 227 14.93 10.56 21.03
CA GLN A 227 14.81 10.67 22.48
C GLN A 227 13.67 11.62 22.90
N ALA A 228 13.56 12.78 22.25
CA ALA A 228 12.48 13.74 22.53
C ALA A 228 11.13 13.15 22.09
N LEU A 229 11.10 12.46 20.94
CA LEU A 229 9.90 11.80 20.46
C LEU A 229 9.46 10.65 21.38
N TYR A 230 10.42 9.90 21.95
CA TYR A 230 10.12 8.79 22.87
C TYR A 230 9.39 9.25 24.13
N ALA A 231 9.85 10.32 24.77
CA ALA A 231 9.19 10.86 25.95
C ALA A 231 7.72 11.25 25.64
N ARG A 232 7.51 11.98 24.56
CA ARG A 232 6.16 12.35 24.10
C ARG A 232 5.28 11.14 23.78
N ALA A 233 5.85 10.13 23.14
CA ALA A 233 5.17 8.90 22.80
C ALA A 233 4.77 8.09 24.06
N GLN A 234 5.61 8.09 25.09
CA GLN A 234 5.27 7.47 26.38
C GLN A 234 4.06 8.17 27.02
N ASP A 235 4.07 9.51 27.09
CA ASP A 235 2.96 10.29 27.65
C ASP A 235 1.66 10.01 26.87
N TYR A 236 1.74 9.93 25.54
CA TYR A 236 0.61 9.58 24.67
C TYR A 236 0.02 8.21 25.01
N VAL A 237 0.86 7.16 25.07
CA VAL A 237 0.40 5.79 25.40
C VAL A 237 -0.18 5.70 26.80
N ILE A 238 0.43 6.36 27.79
CA ILE A 238 -0.09 6.44 29.16
C ILE A 238 -1.47 7.10 29.17
N HIS A 239 -1.61 8.21 28.45
CA HIS A 239 -2.87 8.94 28.35
C HIS A 239 -3.98 8.09 27.71
N LEU A 240 -3.69 7.38 26.62
CA LEU A 240 -4.65 6.45 25.99
C LEU A 240 -5.05 5.32 26.94
N THR A 241 -4.10 4.73 27.66
CA THR A 241 -4.35 3.67 28.63
C THR A 241 -5.27 4.14 29.76
N GLN A 242 -5.05 5.35 30.27
CA GLN A 242 -5.89 5.94 31.31
C GLN A 242 -7.32 6.19 30.80
N LEU A 243 -7.47 6.66 29.57
CA LEU A 243 -8.78 6.88 28.95
C LEU A 243 -9.55 5.58 28.76
N GLU A 244 -8.93 4.54 28.23
CA GLU A 244 -9.57 3.23 28.08
C GLU A 244 -9.97 2.62 29.43
N THR A 245 -9.08 2.72 30.42
CA THR A 245 -9.38 2.27 31.79
C THR A 245 -10.59 3.00 32.36
N SER A 246 -10.66 4.33 32.20
CA SER A 246 -11.78 5.15 32.63
C SER A 246 -13.10 4.78 31.97
N MET A 247 -13.05 4.42 30.66
CA MET A 247 -14.22 3.94 29.92
C MET A 247 -14.71 2.59 30.42
N CYS A 248 -13.80 1.65 30.65
CA CYS A 248 -14.15 0.33 31.21
C CYS A 248 -14.86 0.44 32.59
N HIS A 249 -14.45 1.37 33.42
CA HIS A 249 -15.09 1.61 34.73
C HIS A 249 -16.46 2.29 34.61
N SER A 250 -16.63 3.22 33.67
CA SER A 250 -17.89 3.94 33.45
C SER A 250 -18.98 3.06 32.84
N ASN A 251 -18.61 2.05 32.04
CA ASN A 251 -19.50 1.12 31.36
C ASN A 251 -19.91 -0.09 32.24
N ALA A 252 -19.56 -0.14 33.51
CA ALA A 252 -19.98 -1.20 34.44
C ALA A 252 -21.52 -1.32 34.57
N LEU A 253 -22.27 -0.31 34.10
CA LEU A 253 -23.74 -0.29 34.12
C LEU A 253 -24.38 -0.68 32.77
N THR A 254 -23.61 -0.74 31.67
CA THR A 254 -24.12 -1.16 30.35
C THR A 254 -23.22 -2.23 29.76
N ARG A 255 -23.42 -3.45 30.23
CA ARG A 255 -22.79 -4.65 29.62
C ARG A 255 -23.39 -4.95 28.27
N THR A 256 -23.09 -4.19 27.25
CA THR A 256 -23.18 -4.61 25.87
C THR A 256 -21.77 -4.93 25.37
N ARG A 257 -21.62 -6.12 24.87
CA ARG A 257 -20.40 -6.85 24.49
C ARG A 257 -19.56 -6.25 23.36
N GLU A 258 -19.79 -4.99 22.95
CA GLU A 258 -19.26 -4.41 21.72
C GLU A 258 -18.24 -3.27 21.89
N ILE A 259 -17.87 -2.91 23.12
CA ILE A 259 -16.82 -1.90 23.33
C ILE A 259 -15.58 -2.62 23.87
N GLY A 260 -14.86 -3.28 22.98
CA GLY A 260 -13.46 -3.63 23.20
C GLY A 260 -12.61 -2.36 23.24
N ALA A 261 -11.36 -2.45 23.71
CA ALA A 261 -10.40 -1.36 23.81
C ALA A 261 -10.31 -0.57 22.47
N PRO A 262 -11.01 0.55 22.28
CA PRO A 262 -11.24 1.10 20.95
C PRO A 262 -10.00 1.74 20.35
N PHE A 263 -9.09 2.24 21.19
CA PHE A 263 -7.92 2.97 20.71
C PHE A 263 -6.79 2.04 20.31
N PHE A 264 -6.42 1.11 21.19
CA PHE A 264 -5.33 0.20 20.90
C PHE A 264 -5.70 -0.73 19.74
N SER A 265 -6.92 -1.25 19.66
CA SER A 265 -7.34 -2.04 18.50
C SER A 265 -7.28 -1.28 17.18
N LEU A 266 -7.56 0.04 17.17
CA LEU A 266 -7.42 0.88 15.98
C LEU A 266 -5.96 1.16 15.59
N LEU A 267 -5.07 1.22 16.59
CA LEU A 267 -3.65 1.46 16.36
C LEU A 267 -2.89 0.19 15.99
N GLU A 268 -3.26 -0.96 16.57
CA GLU A 268 -2.55 -2.24 16.42
C GLU A 268 -2.78 -2.94 15.08
N GLU A 269 -3.81 -2.56 14.31
CA GLU A 269 -4.25 -3.26 13.10
C GLU A 269 -3.10 -3.58 12.12
N ASP A 270 -2.08 -2.73 12.03
CA ASP A 270 -0.96 -2.90 11.12
C ASP A 270 0.42 -2.74 11.79
N LEU A 271 0.48 -2.63 13.11
CA LEU A 271 1.75 -2.45 13.81
C LEU A 271 2.57 -3.75 13.84
N PRO A 272 3.91 -3.66 13.86
CA PRO A 272 4.77 -4.82 14.02
C PRO A 272 4.61 -5.45 15.42
N GLU A 273 4.86 -6.77 15.54
CA GLU A 273 4.77 -7.50 16.82
C GLU A 273 5.61 -6.87 17.96
N LYS A 274 6.64 -6.12 17.64
CA LYS A 274 7.54 -5.45 18.59
C LYS A 274 7.43 -3.92 18.51
N ALA A 275 6.20 -3.42 18.31
CA ALA A 275 5.96 -1.98 18.30
C ALA A 275 6.31 -1.36 19.67
N ASP A 276 7.01 -0.22 19.65
CA ASP A 276 7.25 0.60 20.82
C ASP A 276 6.28 1.79 20.89
N CYS A 277 6.39 2.63 21.93
CA CYS A 277 5.50 3.76 22.10
C CYS A 277 5.57 4.77 20.96
N ILE A 278 6.73 4.90 20.30
CA ILE A 278 6.86 5.77 19.12
C ILE A 278 5.99 5.25 17.97
N ASP A 279 5.94 3.93 17.75
CA ASP A 279 5.09 3.34 16.71
C ASP A 279 3.61 3.63 16.95
N TYR A 280 3.15 3.55 18.20
CA TYR A 280 1.77 3.91 18.56
C TYR A 280 1.48 5.40 18.30
N LEU A 281 2.38 6.30 18.65
CA LEU A 281 2.20 7.73 18.38
C LEU A 281 2.19 8.00 16.88
N LEU A 282 3.17 7.44 16.13
CA LEU A 282 3.24 7.61 14.68
C LEU A 282 2.02 7.01 13.98
N ARG A 283 1.48 5.89 14.47
CA ARG A 283 0.23 5.33 13.93
C ARG A 283 -0.95 6.28 14.12
N GLY A 284 -1.07 6.91 15.27
CA GLY A 284 -2.04 7.99 15.50
C GLY A 284 -1.86 9.16 14.54
N CYS A 285 -0.61 9.57 14.32
CA CYS A 285 -0.23 10.60 13.35
C CYS A 285 -0.65 10.22 11.91
N GLU A 286 -0.45 8.96 11.50
CA GLU A 286 -0.86 8.44 10.19
C GLU A 286 -2.37 8.51 9.98
N LEU A 287 -3.16 8.16 11.00
CA LEU A 287 -4.61 8.27 10.94
C LEU A 287 -5.06 9.72 10.74
N CYS A 288 -4.39 10.68 11.40
CA CYS A 288 -4.63 12.11 11.19
C CYS A 288 -4.23 12.54 9.77
N ALA A 289 -3.05 12.13 9.31
CA ALA A 289 -2.53 12.44 7.97
C ALA A 289 -3.43 11.88 6.87
N GLN A 290 -3.95 10.67 7.06
CA GLN A 290 -4.89 10.03 6.12
C GLN A 290 -6.20 10.83 5.98
N ILE A 291 -6.77 11.29 7.11
CA ILE A 291 -8.00 12.09 7.07
C ILE A 291 -7.72 13.50 6.54
N ALA A 292 -6.57 14.08 6.85
CA ALA A 292 -6.13 15.36 6.32
C ALA A 292 -5.68 15.29 4.84
N GLU A 293 -5.65 14.09 4.24
CA GLU A 293 -5.21 13.87 2.86
C GLU A 293 -3.78 14.39 2.60
N VAL A 294 -2.89 14.15 3.56
CA VAL A 294 -1.46 14.42 3.39
C VAL A 294 -0.89 13.44 2.35
N ASN A 295 0.04 13.90 1.52
CA ASN A 295 0.64 13.05 0.50
C ASN A 295 1.52 11.93 1.13
N PRO A 296 1.16 10.65 0.98
CA PRO A 296 1.89 9.55 1.60
C PRO A 296 3.27 9.27 0.97
N ALA A 297 3.54 9.81 -0.23
CA ALA A 297 4.84 9.69 -0.86
C ALA A 297 5.90 10.60 -0.23
N GLN A 298 5.46 11.63 0.50
CA GLN A 298 6.37 12.54 1.20
C GLN A 298 6.96 11.87 2.45
N VAL A 299 8.28 11.90 2.58
CA VAL A 299 8.94 11.56 3.85
C VAL A 299 8.79 12.75 4.80
N MET A 300 8.29 12.50 5.99
CA MET A 300 7.97 13.53 6.97
C MET A 300 8.87 13.44 8.19
N THR A 301 9.26 14.61 8.70
CA THR A 301 9.65 14.75 10.10
C THR A 301 8.40 15.01 10.95
N PHE A 302 8.53 14.89 12.25
CA PHE A 302 7.43 15.22 13.15
C PHE A 302 7.00 16.70 13.02
N ALA A 303 7.95 17.61 12.76
CA ALA A 303 7.67 19.03 12.55
C ALA A 303 6.90 19.27 11.24
N THR A 304 7.35 18.67 10.13
CA THR A 304 6.66 18.84 8.84
C THR A 304 5.26 18.24 8.85
N LEU A 305 5.05 17.12 9.56
CA LEU A 305 3.71 16.56 9.72
C LEU A 305 2.79 17.54 10.47
N ARG A 306 3.27 18.13 11.56
CA ARG A 306 2.51 19.11 12.32
C ARG A 306 2.06 20.29 11.46
N ASP A 307 2.99 20.84 10.68
CA ASP A 307 2.73 21.97 9.80
C ASP A 307 1.70 21.61 8.71
N GLU A 308 1.80 20.41 8.12
CA GLU A 308 0.83 19.88 7.13
C GLU A 308 -0.57 19.69 7.75
N LEU A 309 -0.67 19.14 8.96
CA LEU A 309 -1.94 18.95 9.65
C LEU A 309 -2.56 20.31 9.99
N HIS A 310 -1.78 21.24 10.47
CA HIS A 310 -2.26 22.59 10.80
C HIS A 310 -2.79 23.32 9.55
N ALA A 311 -2.11 23.18 8.41
CA ALA A 311 -2.52 23.80 7.15
C ALA A 311 -3.79 23.18 6.54
N ARG A 312 -4.03 21.86 6.75
CA ARG A 312 -5.11 21.12 6.09
C ARG A 312 -6.36 20.93 6.92
N LEU A 313 -6.25 21.05 8.25
CA LEU A 313 -7.39 20.91 9.15
C LEU A 313 -8.03 22.28 9.41
N PRO A 314 -9.37 22.40 9.38
CA PRO A 314 -10.10 23.66 9.58
C PRO A 314 -10.18 24.03 11.08
N LEU A 315 -9.02 24.19 11.77
CA LEU A 315 -8.97 24.39 13.22
C LEU A 315 -9.65 25.68 13.66
N GLU A 316 -9.36 26.83 13.03
CA GLU A 316 -9.97 28.13 13.37
C GLU A 316 -11.51 28.11 13.20
N LYS A 317 -11.97 27.49 12.09
CA LYS A 317 -13.41 27.33 11.83
C LYS A 317 -14.06 26.47 12.92
N ALA A 318 -13.41 25.38 13.32
CA ALA A 318 -13.91 24.46 14.32
C ALA A 318 -13.99 25.14 15.71
N GLU A 319 -13.00 25.96 16.07
CA GLU A 319 -12.98 26.72 17.32
C GLU A 319 -14.18 27.69 17.41
N SER A 320 -14.39 28.46 16.35
CA SER A 320 -15.52 29.40 16.29
C SER A 320 -16.89 28.72 16.36
N MET A 321 -17.03 27.55 15.72
CA MET A 321 -18.24 26.74 15.76
C MET A 321 -18.52 26.13 17.14
N LEU A 322 -17.48 25.64 17.81
CA LEU A 322 -17.64 25.02 19.14
C LEU A 322 -18.16 26.03 20.15
N GLY A 323 -17.72 27.28 20.10
CA GLY A 323 -18.24 28.40 20.93
C GLY A 323 -19.74 28.58 20.78
N SER A 324 -20.29 28.43 19.58
CA SER A 324 -21.76 28.55 19.33
C SER A 324 -22.55 27.27 19.68
N LEU A 325 -21.92 26.10 19.69
CA LEU A 325 -22.57 24.79 19.87
C LEU A 325 -22.68 24.36 21.33
N LEU A 326 -21.77 24.77 22.20
CA LEU A 326 -21.80 24.49 23.64
C LEU A 326 -22.97 25.16 24.33
N GLY A 327 -23.66 26.09 23.67
CA GLY A 327 -24.94 26.69 24.14
C GLY A 327 -26.18 25.80 24.00
N GLY A 328 -26.07 24.53 23.53
CA GLY A 328 -27.23 23.65 23.60
C GLY A 328 -27.36 22.44 22.64
N ARG A 329 -26.53 22.24 21.61
CA ARG A 329 -26.79 21.17 20.60
C ARG A 329 -25.53 20.51 20.00
N VAL A 330 -24.62 20.02 20.82
CA VAL A 330 -23.46 19.23 20.33
C VAL A 330 -23.89 18.01 19.53
N GLY A 331 -25.04 17.38 19.87
CA GLY A 331 -25.57 16.22 19.13
C GLY A 331 -26.02 16.49 17.70
N VAL A 332 -26.32 17.74 17.33
CA VAL A 332 -26.82 18.08 15.96
C VAL A 332 -25.69 18.13 14.93
N LEU A 333 -24.45 18.40 15.34
CA LEU A 333 -23.27 18.36 14.45
C LEU A 333 -22.99 16.94 13.91
N PHE A 334 -23.32 15.93 14.69
CA PHE A 334 -23.00 14.54 14.40
C PHE A 334 -24.15 13.74 13.77
N ALA A 335 -25.31 14.39 13.54
CA ALA A 335 -26.49 13.72 13.02
C ALA A 335 -26.63 13.75 11.48
N LYS A 336 -25.71 14.38 10.75
CA LYS A 336 -25.79 14.47 9.28
C LYS A 336 -24.96 13.40 8.60
N PRO A 337 -25.47 12.63 7.61
CA PRO A 337 -24.78 11.53 6.95
C PRO A 337 -23.62 11.95 6.02
N GLN A 338 -23.29 13.23 5.91
CA GLN A 338 -22.20 13.77 5.08
C GLN A 338 -21.38 14.80 5.86
N ILE A 339 -20.91 14.45 7.04
CA ILE A 339 -20.05 15.38 7.81
C ILE A 339 -18.61 15.27 7.32
N ASP A 340 -17.99 16.41 7.06
CA ASP A 340 -16.56 16.52 6.79
C ASP A 340 -15.77 16.04 8.01
N ARG A 341 -15.06 14.92 7.85
CA ARG A 341 -14.28 14.29 8.93
C ARG A 341 -13.16 15.20 9.44
N LYS A 342 -12.58 16.06 8.58
CA LYS A 342 -11.58 17.06 8.98
C LYS A 342 -12.18 18.05 9.99
N LEU A 343 -13.41 18.50 9.74
CA LEU A 343 -14.11 19.40 10.66
C LEU A 343 -14.46 18.70 11.97
N VAL A 344 -14.91 17.44 11.92
CA VAL A 344 -15.21 16.67 13.14
C VAL A 344 -13.98 16.55 14.03
N ILE A 345 -12.85 16.13 13.49
CA ILE A 345 -11.59 15.99 14.24
C ILE A 345 -11.17 17.33 14.83
N SER A 346 -11.27 18.41 14.05
CA SER A 346 -10.93 19.76 14.52
C SER A 346 -11.83 20.23 15.66
N CYS A 347 -13.14 19.95 15.59
CA CYS A 347 -14.07 20.25 16.70
C CYS A 347 -13.77 19.43 17.95
N LEU A 348 -13.44 18.13 17.79
CA LEU A 348 -13.08 17.27 18.89
C LEU A 348 -11.75 17.69 19.54
N TYR A 349 -10.78 18.12 18.75
CA TYR A 349 -9.52 18.67 19.23
C TYR A 349 -9.76 19.88 20.14
N HIS A 350 -10.55 20.87 19.71
CA HIS A 350 -10.88 22.02 20.54
C HIS A 350 -11.74 21.66 21.76
N LEU A 351 -12.63 20.67 21.65
CA LEU A 351 -13.37 20.13 22.79
C LEU A 351 -12.40 19.58 23.86
N LEU A 352 -11.40 18.78 23.43
CA LEU A 352 -10.40 18.21 24.33
C LEU A 352 -9.50 19.27 24.98
N LEU A 353 -9.17 20.35 24.28
CA LEU A 353 -8.42 21.47 24.84
C LEU A 353 -9.23 22.21 25.90
N ARG A 354 -10.53 22.41 25.69
CA ARG A 354 -11.40 23.19 26.54
C ARG A 354 -11.89 22.43 27.77
N GLU A 355 -12.41 21.23 27.58
CA GLU A 355 -13.11 20.45 28.61
C GLU A 355 -12.20 19.39 29.27
N GLY A 356 -11.05 19.09 28.63
CA GLY A 356 -10.17 17.99 29.00
C GLY A 356 -10.64 16.62 28.51
N SER A 357 -9.69 15.70 28.41
CA SER A 357 -9.91 14.37 27.83
C SER A 357 -10.83 13.47 28.66
N PHE A 358 -10.92 13.72 29.98
CA PHE A 358 -11.70 12.93 30.92
C PHE A 358 -13.08 13.56 31.26
N SER A 359 -13.45 14.63 30.58
CA SER A 359 -14.77 15.23 30.81
C SER A 359 -15.90 14.27 30.38
N PRO A 360 -17.09 14.34 31.07
CA PRO A 360 -18.23 13.51 30.70
C PRO A 360 -18.65 13.68 29.23
N LEU A 361 -18.44 14.85 28.66
CA LEU A 361 -18.77 15.15 27.26
C LEU A 361 -17.77 14.48 26.33
N ALA A 362 -16.45 14.56 26.61
CA ALA A 362 -15.43 13.90 25.85
C ALA A 362 -15.63 12.37 25.85
N LEU A 363 -15.86 11.77 26.99
CA LEU A 363 -16.07 10.32 27.14
C LEU A 363 -17.33 9.83 26.40
N ARG A 364 -18.43 10.60 26.40
CA ARG A 364 -19.62 10.27 25.61
C ARG A 364 -19.36 10.35 24.10
N THR A 365 -18.65 11.37 23.65
CA THR A 365 -18.32 11.57 22.23
C THR A 365 -17.36 10.49 21.73
N LEU A 366 -16.44 10.06 22.56
CA LEU A 366 -15.50 8.99 22.30
C LEU A 366 -16.21 7.66 21.95
N SER A 367 -17.26 7.30 22.69
CA SER A 367 -18.05 6.09 22.41
C SER A 367 -18.75 6.13 21.03
N ALA A 368 -19.08 7.33 20.55
CA ALA A 368 -19.77 7.52 19.28
C ALA A 368 -18.81 7.64 18.07
N PHE A 369 -17.60 8.16 18.31
CA PHE A 369 -16.62 8.48 17.25
C PHE A 369 -15.19 8.10 17.68
N PRO A 370 -14.89 6.82 17.90
CA PRO A 370 -13.63 6.39 18.50
C PRO A 370 -12.41 6.75 17.61
N ARG A 371 -12.52 6.61 16.30
CA ARG A 371 -11.42 6.92 15.38
C ARG A 371 -11.14 8.42 15.28
N GLU A 372 -12.19 9.24 15.19
CA GLU A 372 -12.06 10.68 15.13
C GLU A 372 -11.56 11.25 16.47
N MET A 373 -11.99 10.67 17.59
CA MET A 373 -11.50 11.04 18.91
C MET A 373 -10.02 10.65 19.09
N LEU A 374 -9.60 9.47 18.62
CA LEU A 374 -8.20 9.07 18.63
C LEU A 374 -7.34 10.07 17.86
N CYS A 375 -7.80 10.51 16.67
CA CYS A 375 -7.12 11.55 15.92
C CYS A 375 -7.07 12.88 16.68
N ALA A 376 -8.16 13.28 17.33
CA ALA A 376 -8.19 14.51 18.13
C ALA A 376 -7.23 14.44 19.33
N LEU A 377 -7.14 13.30 20.00
CA LEU A 377 -6.16 13.05 21.06
C LEU A 377 -4.73 13.11 20.55
N THR A 378 -4.47 12.51 19.38
CA THR A 378 -3.17 12.59 18.71
C THR A 378 -2.82 14.04 18.38
N LEU A 379 -3.75 14.82 17.81
CA LEU A 379 -3.54 16.24 17.53
C LEU A 379 -3.18 17.04 18.79
N LYS A 380 -3.83 16.75 19.91
CA LYS A 380 -3.52 17.40 21.20
C LYS A 380 -2.09 17.15 21.66
N GLU A 381 -1.52 16.01 21.33
CA GLU A 381 -0.13 15.68 21.69
C GLU A 381 0.89 16.30 20.74
N ILE A 382 0.50 16.62 19.48
CA ILE A 382 1.45 17.01 18.45
C ILE A 382 1.36 18.51 18.07
N LEU A 383 0.20 19.16 18.19
CA LEU A 383 0.01 20.58 17.94
C LEU A 383 0.21 21.42 19.20
#